data_525a9e3f9812c677a1b032cb4d86e42f
#
_entry.id   525a9e3f9812c677a1b032cb4d86e42f
#
_cell.length_a   1.000
_cell.length_b   1.000
_cell.length_c   1.000
_cell.angle_alpha   90.00
_cell.angle_beta   90.00
_cell.angle_gamma   90.00
#
_symmetry.space_group_name_H-M   'P 1'
#
loop_
_entity.id
_entity.type
_entity.pdbx_description
1 polymer ?
#
loop_
_entity_poly.entity_id
_entity_poly.type
_entity_poly.pdbx_seq_one_letter_code
_entity_poly.pdbx_strand_id
1 'polypeptide(L)'
;MKYVSLDSDEKILSFISSLNQSSPIAVDLEGEFNLHIYGEHLCLIQIFDGKDFYIIDPRSKAVSEKAVVAFFTSDIQKVWFDVQSDNSLIFKVYGITINNVFDVRALAKALGFMGNLISLEEEFLKLNKDSVDKKKLQQTNWLKRPLTDEQIEYALSDVEYLLELK
;
A
#
# COMPACT_ATOMS: atom_id res chain seq x y z
N MET A 1 15.61 -0.31 0.47
CA MET A 1 15.02 -1.01 1.65
C MET A 1 15.02 -2.54 1.44
N LYS A 2 15.10 -3.35 2.53
CA LYS A 2 14.91 -4.82 2.44
C LYS A 2 13.44 -5.15 2.61
N TYR A 3 12.94 -6.12 1.87
CA TYR A 3 11.55 -6.56 1.94
C TYR A 3 11.42 -8.08 1.72
N VAL A 4 10.30 -8.64 2.14
CA VAL A 4 9.90 -10.02 1.89
C VAL A 4 8.89 -10.07 0.74
N SER A 5 9.16 -10.85 -0.29
CA SER A 5 8.20 -11.05 -1.38
C SER A 5 7.18 -12.13 -1.01
N LEU A 6 5.91 -11.75 -0.98
CA LEU A 6 4.77 -12.66 -0.84
C LEU A 6 4.31 -13.08 -2.24
N ASP A 7 5.11 -13.89 -2.91
CA ASP A 7 5.04 -14.21 -4.34
C ASP A 7 4.22 -15.47 -4.68
N SER A 8 3.45 -15.98 -3.71
CA SER A 8 2.53 -17.10 -3.92
C SER A 8 1.35 -17.03 -2.95
N ASP A 9 0.25 -17.71 -3.30
CA ASP A 9 -0.94 -17.83 -2.45
C ASP A 9 -0.60 -18.36 -1.07
N GLU A 10 0.25 -19.38 -0.99
CA GLU A 10 0.67 -19.97 0.28
C GLU A 10 1.35 -18.93 1.19
N LYS A 11 2.28 -18.13 0.64
CA LYS A 11 2.97 -17.08 1.40
C LYS A 11 2.01 -15.99 1.87
N ILE A 12 1.07 -15.56 1.01
CA ILE A 12 0.07 -14.55 1.36
C ILE A 12 -0.83 -15.06 2.49
N LEU A 13 -1.38 -16.27 2.36
CA LEU A 13 -2.26 -16.86 3.37
C LEU A 13 -1.51 -17.16 4.68
N SER A 14 -0.26 -17.61 4.60
CA SER A 14 0.60 -17.80 5.77
C SER A 14 0.88 -16.47 6.47
N PHE A 15 1.17 -15.41 5.71
CA PHE A 15 1.37 -14.07 6.25
C PHE A 15 0.11 -13.58 6.99
N ILE A 16 -1.07 -13.66 6.36
CA ILE A 16 -2.34 -13.28 7.01
C ILE A 16 -2.53 -14.06 8.32
N SER A 17 -2.26 -15.35 8.30
CA SER A 17 -2.45 -16.22 9.48
C SER A 17 -1.41 -15.97 10.59
N SER A 18 -0.24 -15.46 10.25
CA SER A 18 0.84 -15.16 11.20
C SER A 18 0.63 -13.83 11.93
N LEU A 19 -0.18 -12.92 11.36
CA LEU A 19 -0.43 -11.61 11.95
C LEU A 19 -1.35 -11.74 13.17
N ASN A 20 -0.97 -11.05 14.24
CA ASN A 20 -1.85 -10.88 15.39
C ASN A 20 -2.97 -9.89 15.01
N GLN A 21 -4.23 -10.27 15.18
CA GLN A 21 -5.39 -9.41 14.88
C GLN A 21 -5.38 -8.08 15.64
N SER A 22 -4.68 -7.99 16.75
CA SER A 22 -4.52 -6.74 17.52
C SER A 22 -3.38 -5.83 17.02
N SER A 23 -2.56 -6.31 16.09
CA SER A 23 -1.44 -5.53 15.54
C SER A 23 -1.80 -5.02 14.15
N PRO A 24 -1.94 -3.69 13.98
CA PRO A 24 -2.22 -3.10 12.67
C PRO A 24 -1.03 -3.26 11.73
N ILE A 25 -1.31 -3.23 10.44
CA ILE A 25 -0.31 -3.15 9.38
C ILE A 25 -0.53 -1.87 8.56
N ALA A 26 0.54 -1.22 8.11
CA ALA A 26 0.44 -0.16 7.12
C ALA A 26 0.35 -0.78 5.73
N VAL A 27 -0.50 -0.23 4.87
CA VAL A 27 -0.71 -0.72 3.50
C VAL A 27 -0.87 0.45 2.55
N ASP A 28 -0.33 0.30 1.33
CA ASP A 28 -0.54 1.21 0.23
C ASP A 28 -0.52 0.43 -1.10
N LEU A 29 -0.97 1.04 -2.20
CA LEU A 29 -1.08 0.40 -3.51
C LEU A 29 -0.41 1.23 -4.60
N GLU A 30 0.16 0.51 -5.58
CA GLU A 30 0.47 1.11 -6.86
C GLU A 30 -0.48 0.59 -7.94
N GLY A 31 -1.02 1.50 -8.72
CA GLY A 31 -1.99 1.22 -9.75
C GLY A 31 -1.64 1.82 -11.10
N GLU A 32 -2.20 1.27 -12.16
CA GLU A 32 -2.26 1.89 -13.48
C GLU A 32 -3.64 2.50 -13.68
N PHE A 33 -3.69 3.79 -13.97
CA PHE A 33 -4.92 4.59 -14.08
C PHE A 33 -5.03 5.25 -15.46
N ASN A 34 -5.03 4.45 -16.53
CA ASN A 34 -5.08 4.90 -17.92
C ASN A 34 -3.87 5.78 -18.36
N LEU A 35 -2.72 5.67 -17.70
CA LEU A 35 -1.53 6.41 -18.07
C LEU A 35 -0.78 5.76 -19.23
N HIS A 36 -0.65 4.44 -19.21
CA HIS A 36 0.15 3.67 -20.16
C HIS A 36 -0.68 2.69 -20.98
N ILE A 37 -1.75 2.16 -20.40
CA ILE A 37 -2.73 1.29 -21.06
C ILE A 37 -4.15 1.69 -20.64
N TYR A 38 -5.13 1.34 -21.46
CA TYR A 38 -6.54 1.54 -21.11
C TYR A 38 -6.98 0.61 -19.98
N GLY A 39 -7.73 1.16 -19.03
CA GLY A 39 -8.24 0.48 -17.86
C GLY A 39 -7.49 0.83 -16.57
N GLU A 40 -8.05 0.38 -15.47
CA GLU A 40 -7.45 0.54 -14.15
C GLU A 40 -6.96 -0.83 -13.67
N HIS A 41 -5.71 -0.92 -13.25
CA HIS A 41 -5.08 -2.19 -12.87
C HIS A 41 -4.33 -2.04 -11.56
N LEU A 42 -4.54 -2.97 -10.64
CA LEU A 42 -3.69 -3.10 -9.46
C LEU A 42 -2.32 -3.66 -9.89
N CYS A 43 -1.25 -2.98 -9.50
CA CYS A 43 0.11 -3.30 -9.92
C CYS A 43 1.00 -3.78 -8.79
N LEU A 44 0.84 -3.24 -7.57
CA LEU A 44 1.64 -3.62 -6.41
C LEU A 44 0.84 -3.38 -5.13
N ILE A 45 1.10 -4.18 -4.11
CA ILE A 45 0.62 -3.97 -2.74
C ILE A 45 1.86 -3.95 -1.85
N GLN A 46 2.11 -2.84 -1.18
CA GLN A 46 3.17 -2.70 -0.20
C GLN A 46 2.60 -2.72 1.20
N ILE A 47 3.33 -3.37 2.11
CA ILE A 47 2.89 -3.60 3.49
C ILE A 47 4.08 -3.38 4.42
N PHE A 48 3.81 -2.77 5.59
CA PHE A 48 4.74 -2.70 6.72
C PHE A 48 4.03 -3.16 7.99
N ASP A 49 4.59 -4.14 8.68
CA ASP A 49 3.98 -4.71 9.90
C ASP A 49 4.50 -4.09 11.21
N GLY A 50 5.29 -3.00 11.09
CA GLY A 50 5.99 -2.34 12.20
C GLY A 50 7.41 -2.85 12.41
N LYS A 51 7.86 -3.87 11.65
CA LYS A 51 9.19 -4.44 11.73
C LYS A 51 9.78 -4.71 10.35
N ASP A 52 9.05 -5.42 9.51
CA ASP A 52 9.49 -5.86 8.19
C ASP A 52 8.56 -5.31 7.10
N PHE A 53 9.13 -5.08 5.92
CA PHE A 53 8.38 -4.71 4.72
C PHE A 53 8.04 -5.94 3.90
N TYR A 54 6.85 -5.93 3.31
CA TYR A 54 6.38 -7.01 2.43
C TYR A 54 5.81 -6.42 1.15
N ILE A 55 5.93 -7.19 0.07
CA ILE A 55 5.37 -6.85 -1.23
C ILE A 55 4.55 -8.03 -1.76
N ILE A 56 3.32 -7.75 -2.23
CA ILE A 56 2.54 -8.65 -3.06
C ILE A 56 2.51 -8.09 -4.48
N ASP A 57 2.91 -8.90 -5.46
CA ASP A 57 2.73 -8.59 -6.87
C ASP A 57 1.49 -9.33 -7.40
N PRO A 58 0.32 -8.66 -7.51
CA PRO A 58 -0.91 -9.29 -7.96
C PRO A 58 -0.88 -9.66 -9.46
N ARG A 59 0.16 -9.24 -10.18
CA ARG A 59 0.38 -9.57 -11.60
C ARG A 59 1.23 -10.83 -11.79
N SER A 60 1.80 -11.36 -10.70
CA SER A 60 2.50 -12.64 -10.72
C SER A 60 1.53 -13.78 -11.00
N LYS A 61 1.92 -14.70 -11.89
CA LYS A 61 1.11 -15.90 -12.21
C LYS A 61 0.92 -16.85 -11.02
N ALA A 62 1.77 -16.72 -10.00
CA ALA A 62 1.71 -17.55 -8.79
C ALA A 62 0.83 -16.93 -7.69
N VAL A 63 0.28 -15.73 -7.92
CA VAL A 63 -0.63 -15.03 -7.01
C VAL A 63 -2.03 -15.05 -7.63
N SER A 64 -2.96 -15.72 -6.98
CA SER A 64 -4.35 -15.77 -7.43
C SER A 64 -5.15 -14.57 -6.91
N GLU A 65 -6.22 -14.25 -7.64
CA GLU A 65 -7.21 -13.28 -7.19
C GLU A 65 -7.77 -13.62 -5.80
N LYS A 66 -7.99 -14.91 -5.51
CA LYS A 66 -8.49 -15.37 -4.20
C LYS A 66 -7.57 -14.98 -3.04
N ALA A 67 -6.26 -15.10 -3.21
CA ALA A 67 -5.30 -14.73 -2.17
C ALA A 67 -5.29 -13.22 -1.94
N VAL A 68 -5.36 -12.42 -3.01
CA VAL A 68 -5.45 -10.96 -2.92
C VAL A 68 -6.76 -10.53 -2.24
N VAL A 69 -7.89 -11.13 -2.62
CA VAL A 69 -9.19 -10.89 -1.99
C VAL A 69 -9.14 -11.26 -0.51
N ALA A 70 -8.56 -12.42 -0.15
CA ALA A 70 -8.42 -12.84 1.25
C ALA A 70 -7.59 -11.83 2.07
N PHE A 71 -6.54 -11.24 1.49
CA PHE A 71 -5.77 -10.18 2.15
C PHE A 71 -6.62 -8.95 2.44
N PHE A 72 -7.34 -8.42 1.45
CA PHE A 72 -8.13 -7.21 1.63
C PHE A 72 -9.36 -7.40 2.53
N THR A 73 -9.95 -8.59 2.53
CA THR A 73 -11.13 -8.91 3.35
C THR A 73 -10.79 -9.47 4.73
N SER A 74 -9.52 -9.67 5.05
CA SER A 74 -9.08 -10.11 6.38
C SER A 74 -9.46 -9.10 7.48
N ASP A 75 -9.63 -9.57 8.72
CA ASP A 75 -9.98 -8.74 9.88
C ASP A 75 -8.79 -7.94 10.45
N ILE A 76 -7.60 -8.10 9.88
CA ILE A 76 -6.41 -7.35 10.27
C ILE A 76 -6.65 -5.87 9.98
N GLN A 77 -6.37 -4.99 10.95
CA GLN A 77 -6.48 -3.56 10.74
C GLN A 77 -5.41 -3.07 9.78
N LYS A 78 -5.84 -2.43 8.69
CA LYS A 78 -4.99 -1.85 7.66
C LYS A 78 -4.98 -0.32 7.81
N VAL A 79 -3.81 0.22 8.10
CA VAL A 79 -3.57 1.66 8.22
C VAL A 79 -3.21 2.20 6.85
N TRP A 80 -3.91 3.23 6.42
CA TRP A 80 -3.82 3.82 5.10
C TRP A 80 -3.68 5.34 5.15
N PHE A 81 -3.19 5.94 4.06
CA PHE A 81 -3.30 7.36 3.84
C PHE A 81 -4.14 7.63 2.60
N ASP A 82 -5.38 8.16 2.79
CA ASP A 82 -6.33 8.48 1.70
C ASP A 82 -6.81 7.26 0.91
N VAL A 83 -7.34 6.26 1.59
CA VAL A 83 -7.77 4.96 1.04
C VAL A 83 -8.84 5.05 -0.06
N GLN A 84 -9.47 6.20 -0.29
CA GLN A 84 -10.64 6.30 -1.16
C GLN A 84 -10.37 5.86 -2.60
N SER A 85 -9.26 6.30 -3.19
CA SER A 85 -8.86 5.92 -4.56
C SER A 85 -8.57 4.43 -4.66
N ASP A 86 -7.84 3.92 -3.67
CA ASP A 86 -7.41 2.52 -3.63
C ASP A 86 -8.59 1.58 -3.43
N ASN A 87 -9.50 1.92 -2.52
CA ASN A 87 -10.73 1.15 -2.34
C ASN A 87 -11.60 1.15 -3.61
N SER A 88 -11.63 2.26 -4.35
CA SER A 88 -12.30 2.32 -5.65
C SER A 88 -11.65 1.40 -6.68
N LEU A 89 -10.31 1.37 -6.73
CA LEU A 89 -9.57 0.46 -7.60
C LEU A 89 -9.85 -1.01 -7.24
N ILE A 90 -9.77 -1.35 -5.95
CA ILE A 90 -10.04 -2.71 -5.46
C ILE A 90 -11.48 -3.13 -5.78
N PHE A 91 -12.45 -2.24 -5.60
CA PHE A 91 -13.84 -2.52 -5.96
C PHE A 91 -14.02 -2.77 -7.47
N LYS A 92 -13.38 -1.96 -8.32
CA LYS A 92 -13.45 -2.14 -9.79
C LYS A 92 -12.80 -3.44 -10.25
N VAL A 93 -11.66 -3.81 -9.65
CA VAL A 93 -10.89 -4.99 -10.08
C VAL A 93 -11.46 -6.28 -9.52
N TYR A 94 -11.89 -6.30 -8.25
CA TYR A 94 -12.26 -7.52 -7.52
C TYR A 94 -13.73 -7.56 -7.03
N GLY A 95 -14.48 -6.46 -7.15
CA GLY A 95 -15.86 -6.38 -6.68
C GLY A 95 -16.02 -6.39 -5.15
N ILE A 96 -14.98 -6.09 -4.42
CA ILE A 96 -14.96 -6.06 -2.94
C ILE A 96 -14.58 -4.68 -2.41
N THR A 97 -14.80 -4.45 -1.12
CA THR A 97 -14.25 -3.33 -0.36
C THR A 97 -13.20 -3.82 0.62
N ILE A 98 -12.26 -2.94 0.97
CA ILE A 98 -11.19 -3.26 1.93
C ILE A 98 -11.80 -3.28 3.35
N ASN A 99 -11.60 -4.37 4.08
CA ASN A 99 -12.06 -4.52 5.46
C ASN A 99 -11.11 -3.87 6.47
N ASN A 100 -11.67 -3.40 7.58
CA ASN A 100 -10.97 -2.92 8.78
C ASN A 100 -9.88 -1.90 8.47
N VAL A 101 -10.28 -0.80 7.83
CA VAL A 101 -9.38 0.30 7.45
C VAL A 101 -9.34 1.39 8.52
N PHE A 102 -8.14 1.88 8.82
CA PHE A 102 -7.90 3.12 9.54
C PHE A 102 -7.21 4.11 8.59
N ASP A 103 -7.90 5.19 8.22
CA ASP A 103 -7.38 6.19 7.30
C ASP A 103 -6.78 7.38 8.07
N VAL A 104 -5.44 7.48 8.02
CA VAL A 104 -4.66 8.54 8.67
C VAL A 104 -5.03 9.93 8.13
N ARG A 105 -5.30 10.04 6.81
CA ARG A 105 -5.71 11.33 6.22
C ARG A 105 -7.07 11.78 6.73
N ALA A 106 -8.00 10.87 6.92
CA ALA A 106 -9.33 11.19 7.47
C ALA A 106 -9.20 11.71 8.91
N LEU A 107 -8.37 11.07 9.73
CA LEU A 107 -8.06 11.54 11.09
C LEU A 107 -7.38 12.91 11.04
N ALA A 108 -6.34 13.09 10.24
CA ALA A 108 -5.61 14.36 10.12
C ALA A 108 -6.55 15.51 9.73
N LYS A 109 -7.45 15.29 8.76
CA LYS A 109 -8.47 16.27 8.37
C LYS A 109 -9.43 16.61 9.51
N ALA A 110 -9.86 15.62 10.29
CA ALA A 110 -10.72 15.83 11.46
C ALA A 110 -10.04 16.68 12.54
N LEU A 111 -8.71 16.60 12.63
CA LEU A 111 -7.86 17.42 13.51
C LEU A 111 -7.45 18.78 12.90
N GLY A 112 -7.92 19.10 11.69
CA GLY A 112 -7.68 20.38 11.02
C GLY A 112 -6.44 20.41 10.12
N PHE A 113 -5.74 19.29 9.93
CA PHE A 113 -4.58 19.20 9.03
C PHE A 113 -5.01 18.82 7.61
N MET A 114 -4.64 19.63 6.60
CA MET A 114 -5.09 19.47 5.21
C MET A 114 -3.98 19.11 4.24
N GLY A 115 -2.77 18.78 4.74
CA GLY A 115 -1.60 18.44 3.93
C GLY A 115 -1.64 17.04 3.32
N ASN A 116 -0.59 16.73 2.54
CA ASN A 116 -0.33 15.39 2.02
C ASN A 116 0.47 14.56 3.05
N LEU A 117 0.80 13.30 2.70
CA LEU A 117 1.53 12.39 3.58
C LEU A 117 2.89 12.98 4.00
N ILE A 118 3.68 13.50 3.05
CA ILE A 118 4.99 14.09 3.34
C ILE A 118 4.86 15.23 4.34
N SER A 119 3.92 16.16 4.12
CA SER A 119 3.68 17.28 5.02
C SER A 119 3.23 16.82 6.42
N LEU A 120 2.48 15.72 6.48
CA LEU A 120 2.05 15.14 7.75
C LEU A 120 3.25 14.52 8.51
N GLU A 121 4.09 13.79 7.82
CA GLU A 121 5.33 13.22 8.37
C GLU A 121 6.30 14.31 8.85
N GLU A 122 6.48 15.38 8.08
CA GLU A 122 7.30 16.53 8.46
C GLU A 122 6.74 17.24 9.70
N GLU A 123 5.43 17.47 9.75
CA GLU A 123 4.78 18.17 10.85
C GLU A 123 4.82 17.39 12.16
N PHE A 124 4.44 16.11 12.12
CA PHE A 124 4.22 15.31 13.33
C PHE A 124 5.42 14.44 13.72
N LEU A 125 6.17 13.93 12.76
CA LEU A 125 7.34 13.07 13.02
C LEU A 125 8.67 13.82 12.88
N LYS A 126 8.65 15.10 12.45
CA LYS A 126 9.83 15.95 12.24
C LYS A 126 10.84 15.33 11.26
N LEU A 127 10.33 14.55 10.28
CA LEU A 127 11.15 13.95 9.25
C LEU A 127 11.46 15.02 8.20
N ASN A 128 12.74 15.13 7.83
CA ASN A 128 13.16 16.00 6.73
C ASN A 128 13.34 15.12 5.49
N LYS A 129 12.25 14.94 4.72
CA LYS A 129 12.31 14.17 3.48
C LYS A 129 12.66 15.11 2.34
N ASP A 130 13.84 14.90 1.74
CA ASP A 130 14.13 15.53 0.46
C ASP A 130 13.00 15.20 -0.52
N SER A 131 12.43 16.23 -1.12
CA SER A 131 11.39 16.11 -2.15
C SER A 131 12.00 15.62 -3.47
N VAL A 132 12.67 14.47 -3.42
CA VAL A 132 13.05 13.75 -4.62
C VAL A 132 11.79 13.53 -5.44
N ASP A 133 11.88 13.67 -6.75
CA ASP A 133 10.87 13.60 -7.80
C ASP A 133 9.76 12.50 -7.61
N LYS A 134 9.11 12.49 -6.41
CA LYS A 134 8.05 11.53 -6.05
C LYS A 134 6.95 11.51 -7.11
N LYS A 135 6.59 12.68 -7.66
CA LYS A 135 5.59 12.77 -8.73
C LYS A 135 6.00 12.01 -9.99
N LYS A 136 7.30 12.01 -10.33
CA LYS A 136 7.82 11.28 -11.48
C LYS A 136 7.76 9.77 -11.25
N LEU A 137 8.10 9.29 -10.06
CA LEU A 137 8.03 7.87 -9.69
C LEU A 137 6.58 7.38 -9.61
N GLN A 138 5.67 8.16 -9.05
CA GLN A 138 4.24 7.85 -9.02
C GLN A 138 3.65 7.64 -10.42
N GLN A 139 4.14 8.35 -11.44
CA GLN A 139 3.67 8.26 -12.82
C GLN A 139 4.48 7.28 -13.68
N THR A 140 5.38 6.49 -13.10
CA THR A 140 6.11 5.46 -13.85
C THR A 140 5.20 4.32 -14.27
N ASN A 141 5.66 3.52 -15.22
CA ASN A 141 4.89 2.37 -15.68
C ASN A 141 5.00 1.21 -14.68
N TRP A 142 4.03 1.13 -13.77
CA TRP A 142 3.92 0.08 -12.76
C TRP A 142 3.55 -1.29 -13.30
N LEU A 143 3.19 -1.38 -14.60
CA LEU A 143 2.91 -2.66 -15.26
C LEU A 143 4.17 -3.42 -15.70
N LYS A 144 5.28 -2.70 -15.88
CA LYS A 144 6.54 -3.31 -16.30
C LYS A 144 7.13 -4.21 -15.22
N ARG A 145 7.80 -5.29 -15.65
CA ARG A 145 8.56 -6.18 -14.77
C ARG A 145 9.93 -6.45 -15.40
N PRO A 146 10.99 -6.58 -14.57
CA PRO A 146 10.99 -6.32 -13.13
C PRO A 146 10.77 -4.85 -12.80
N LEU A 147 10.29 -4.57 -11.58
CA LEU A 147 10.31 -3.20 -11.04
C LEU A 147 11.75 -2.79 -10.76
N THR A 148 12.04 -1.49 -10.89
CA THR A 148 13.35 -0.94 -10.54
C THR A 148 13.50 -0.80 -9.02
N ASP A 149 14.75 -0.76 -8.53
CA ASP A 149 15.02 -0.53 -7.11
C ASP A 149 14.42 0.80 -6.63
N GLU A 150 14.45 1.85 -7.48
CA GLU A 150 13.84 3.15 -7.20
C GLU A 150 12.32 3.08 -7.04
N GLN A 151 11.63 2.28 -7.88
CA GLN A 151 10.19 2.04 -7.75
C GLN A 151 9.87 1.31 -6.43
N ILE A 152 10.64 0.31 -6.10
CA ILE A 152 10.46 -0.45 -4.84
C ILE A 152 10.69 0.45 -3.63
N GLU A 153 11.77 1.23 -3.61
CA GLU A 153 12.05 2.15 -2.51
C GLU A 153 10.97 3.22 -2.36
N TYR A 154 10.49 3.75 -3.48
CA TYR A 154 9.37 4.69 -3.48
C TYR A 154 8.12 4.06 -2.83
N ALA A 155 7.67 2.92 -3.32
CA ALA A 155 6.49 2.23 -2.82
C ALA A 155 6.59 1.88 -1.31
N LEU A 156 7.74 1.38 -0.86
CA LEU A 156 7.96 1.06 0.54
C LEU A 156 8.02 2.31 1.43
N SER A 157 8.49 3.44 0.91
CA SER A 157 8.55 4.69 1.66
C SER A 157 7.17 5.27 2.01
N ASP A 158 6.13 4.91 1.27
CA ASP A 158 4.77 5.41 1.48
C ASP A 158 4.05 4.66 2.62
N VAL A 159 4.55 3.51 3.07
CA VAL A 159 4.02 2.77 4.23
C VAL A 159 4.88 2.86 5.48
N GLU A 160 6.13 3.31 5.37
CA GLU A 160 7.16 3.25 6.42
C GLU A 160 6.72 3.86 7.75
N TYR A 161 6.06 5.00 7.71
CA TYR A 161 5.72 5.79 8.90
C TYR A 161 4.21 5.84 9.20
N LEU A 162 3.37 5.14 8.43
CA LEU A 162 1.92 5.21 8.63
C LEU A 162 1.46 4.69 10.00
N LEU A 163 2.17 3.70 10.57
CA LEU A 163 1.84 3.17 11.90
C LEU A 163 2.16 4.17 13.01
N GLU A 164 3.17 5.03 12.83
CA GLU A 164 3.53 6.07 13.80
C GLU A 164 2.58 7.26 13.75
N LEU A 165 1.93 7.48 12.61
CA LEU A 165 0.94 8.54 12.40
C LEU A 165 -0.47 8.18 12.87
N LYS A 166 -0.70 6.92 13.23
CA LYS A 166 -1.98 6.42 13.75
C LYS A 166 -2.18 6.79 15.21
#